data_75178c1c06a7a7e6203cbc560165f4d8
#
_entry.id   75178c1c06a7a7e6203cbc560165f4d8
#
_cell.length_a   1.000
_cell.length_b   1.000
_cell.length_c   1.000
_cell.angle_alpha   90.00
_cell.angle_beta   90.00
_cell.angle_gamma   90.00
#
_symmetry.space_group_name_H-M   'P 1'
#
loop_
_entity.id
_entity.type
_entity.pdbx_description
1 polymer ?
#
loop_
_entity_poly.entity_id
_entity_poly.type
_entity_poly.pdbx_seq_one_letter_code
_entity_poly.pdbx_strand_id
1 'polypeptide(L)'
;MTQQIEDYGSSAISAPRCQARTSTQQRKVTKMSVIPLRRILYTAEAITEGGRSGHGRTTDGRLEVELAVPEDMGGKGGPGTNPEQLFAIAYGACFQSTMLAIAQGRKLDAGDARFTSRVDIGPTAHGGFGLRVALDVHAPHLAPAEAARLMAEADQRCPYSNATRGNIQIMLTVDGTPIEKVVKNDQGAA
;
A
#
# COMPACT_ATOMS: atom_id res chain seq x y z
N MET A 1 -52.60 -22.33 -38.20
CA MET A 1 -52.24 -23.75 -38.18
C MET A 1 -51.18 -23.91 -37.14
N THR A 2 -51.57 -24.15 -35.90
CA THR A 2 -51.61 -25.39 -35.13
C THR A 2 -50.21 -25.82 -34.72
N GLN A 3 -49.82 -25.45 -33.58
CA GLN A 3 -49.67 -26.17 -32.27
C GLN A 3 -48.92 -27.52 -32.35
N GLN A 4 -47.76 -27.62 -31.69
CA GLN A 4 -47.49 -28.76 -30.81
C GLN A 4 -46.49 -28.36 -29.71
N ILE A 5 -46.99 -28.44 -28.47
CA ILE A 5 -46.26 -28.40 -27.22
C ILE A 5 -46.02 -29.86 -26.87
N GLU A 6 -44.77 -30.28 -26.71
CA GLU A 6 -44.47 -31.61 -26.13
C GLU A 6 -43.88 -31.43 -24.73
N ASP A 7 -44.55 -32.07 -23.79
CA ASP A 7 -44.28 -32.28 -22.38
C ASP A 7 -42.87 -32.82 -22.13
N TYR A 8 -42.12 -32.17 -21.25
CA TYR A 8 -40.98 -32.77 -20.54
C TYR A 8 -41.33 -33.03 -19.10
N GLY A 9 -41.35 -34.32 -18.78
CA GLY A 9 -41.72 -34.90 -17.51
C GLY A 9 -40.93 -34.38 -16.31
N SER A 10 -41.69 -34.11 -15.29
CA SER A 10 -41.26 -33.85 -13.90
C SER A 10 -40.67 -35.11 -13.30
N SER A 11 -39.33 -35.16 -13.10
CA SER A 11 -38.72 -36.10 -12.18
C SER A 11 -38.16 -35.32 -10.96
N ALA A 12 -38.89 -35.48 -9.86
CA ALA A 12 -38.53 -34.94 -8.57
C ALA A 12 -37.23 -35.58 -8.04
N ILE A 13 -36.12 -34.86 -8.10
CA ILE A 13 -34.89 -35.22 -7.43
C ILE A 13 -34.92 -34.63 -6.02
N SER A 14 -35.09 -35.51 -5.04
CA SER A 14 -35.03 -35.23 -3.61
C SER A 14 -33.69 -34.61 -3.25
N ALA A 15 -33.63 -33.32 -2.88
CA ALA A 15 -32.45 -32.65 -2.37
C ALA A 15 -32.12 -33.11 -0.94
N PRO A 16 -30.87 -33.42 -0.62
CA PRO A 16 -30.49 -33.72 0.76
C PRO A 16 -30.61 -32.49 1.65
N ARG A 17 -31.29 -32.62 2.78
CA ARG A 17 -31.40 -31.61 3.83
C ARG A 17 -30.00 -31.25 4.34
N CYS A 18 -29.50 -30.12 3.92
CA CYS A 18 -28.31 -29.51 4.52
C CYS A 18 -28.67 -29.00 5.90
N GLN A 19 -28.25 -29.71 6.96
CA GLN A 19 -28.32 -29.23 8.33
C GLN A 19 -27.38 -28.03 8.47
N ALA A 20 -27.94 -26.84 8.55
CA ALA A 20 -27.21 -25.62 8.85
C ALA A 20 -26.57 -25.74 10.25
N ARG A 21 -25.27 -25.99 10.29
CA ARG A 21 -24.47 -25.80 11.51
C ARG A 21 -24.27 -24.29 11.69
N THR A 22 -25.10 -23.69 12.52
CA THR A 22 -24.92 -22.34 13.04
C THR A 22 -23.74 -22.32 14.01
N SER A 23 -22.53 -22.20 13.49
CA SER A 23 -21.39 -21.72 14.29
C SER A 23 -21.24 -20.22 14.02
N THR A 24 -21.93 -19.42 14.80
CA THR A 24 -21.72 -17.96 14.87
C THR A 24 -20.36 -17.73 15.55
N GLN A 25 -19.29 -17.90 14.80
CA GLN A 25 -17.98 -17.46 15.21
C GLN A 25 -17.91 -15.96 14.96
N GLN A 26 -18.38 -15.17 15.93
CA GLN A 26 -18.19 -13.73 15.95
C GLN A 26 -16.69 -13.46 15.93
N ARG A 27 -16.15 -13.15 14.73
CA ARG A 27 -14.81 -12.60 14.61
C ARG A 27 -14.80 -11.29 15.41
N LYS A 28 -14.04 -11.27 16.51
CA LYS A 28 -13.65 -10.03 17.17
C LYS A 28 -12.94 -9.17 16.12
N VAL A 29 -13.68 -8.23 15.55
CA VAL A 29 -13.06 -7.12 14.80
C VAL A 29 -12.26 -6.35 15.83
N THR A 30 -10.94 -6.55 15.84
CA THR A 30 -10.04 -5.74 16.65
C THR A 30 -10.19 -4.32 16.15
N LYS A 31 -10.88 -3.48 16.91
CA LYS A 31 -11.09 -2.08 16.60
C LYS A 31 -9.71 -1.43 16.54
N MET A 32 -9.22 -1.15 15.33
CA MET A 32 -7.99 -0.38 15.16
C MET A 32 -8.21 0.96 15.85
N SER A 33 -7.37 1.28 16.83
CA SER A 33 -7.46 2.55 17.55
C SER A 33 -7.00 3.67 16.62
N VAL A 34 -7.92 4.59 16.31
CA VAL A 34 -7.60 5.81 15.58
C VAL A 34 -6.70 6.69 16.46
N ILE A 35 -5.57 7.13 15.93
CA ILE A 35 -4.70 8.12 16.59
C ILE A 35 -5.15 9.51 16.13
N PRO A 36 -5.82 10.31 16.97
CA PRO A 36 -6.32 11.61 16.55
C PRO A 36 -5.18 12.63 16.45
N LEU A 37 -5.26 13.55 15.48
CA LEU A 37 -4.34 14.67 15.40
C LEU A 37 -4.59 15.66 16.57
N ARG A 38 -3.52 16.12 17.20
CA ARG A 38 -3.61 17.19 18.23
C ARG A 38 -3.94 18.54 17.61
N ARG A 39 -3.43 18.83 16.41
CA ARG A 39 -3.71 20.02 15.63
C ARG A 39 -3.42 19.75 14.15
N ILE A 40 -4.10 20.47 13.27
CA ILE A 40 -3.83 20.49 11.84
C ILE A 40 -2.70 21.48 11.57
N LEU A 41 -1.66 21.07 10.87
CA LEU A 41 -0.55 21.93 10.44
C LEU A 41 -0.71 22.39 8.99
N TYR A 42 -1.26 21.54 8.15
CA TYR A 42 -1.42 21.76 6.72
C TYR A 42 -2.58 20.91 6.20
N THR A 43 -3.29 21.43 5.22
CA THR A 43 -4.34 20.71 4.49
C THR A 43 -4.02 20.75 3.00
N ALA A 44 -3.91 19.60 2.36
CA ALA A 44 -3.95 19.47 0.91
C ALA A 44 -5.36 19.12 0.48
N GLU A 45 -5.82 19.72 -0.60
CA GLU A 45 -7.13 19.45 -1.18
C GLU A 45 -6.97 19.16 -2.67
N ALA A 46 -7.68 18.15 -3.16
CA ALA A 46 -7.66 17.77 -4.56
C ALA A 46 -9.06 17.42 -5.05
N ILE A 47 -9.27 17.57 -6.35
CA ILE A 47 -10.48 17.20 -7.06
C ILE A 47 -10.10 16.07 -8.03
N THR A 48 -10.90 15.01 -8.07
CA THR A 48 -10.73 13.89 -8.99
C THR A 48 -12.06 13.60 -9.70
N GLU A 49 -11.99 13.36 -11.01
CA GLU A 49 -13.13 13.08 -11.86
C GLU A 49 -12.83 11.88 -12.75
N GLY A 50 -13.82 11.06 -13.10
CA GLY A 50 -13.65 9.90 -14.00
C GLY A 50 -12.89 8.70 -13.41
N GLY A 51 -12.57 8.70 -12.12
CA GLY A 51 -11.90 7.60 -11.43
C GLY A 51 -10.52 7.30 -12.03
N ARG A 52 -10.21 6.00 -12.23
CA ARG A 52 -8.90 5.54 -12.72
C ARG A 52 -8.61 5.85 -14.20
N SER A 53 -9.59 6.35 -14.95
CA SER A 53 -9.45 6.72 -16.36
C SER A 53 -9.79 8.19 -16.59
N GLY A 54 -9.70 8.98 -15.57
CA GLY A 54 -10.06 10.39 -15.57
C GLY A 54 -8.89 11.30 -15.27
N HIS A 55 -9.15 12.28 -14.43
CA HIS A 55 -8.25 13.39 -14.18
C HIS A 55 -8.21 13.72 -12.69
N GLY A 56 -7.08 14.22 -12.22
CA GLY A 56 -6.90 14.70 -10.85
C GLY A 56 -6.07 15.97 -10.79
N ARG A 57 -6.47 16.93 -9.94
CA ARG A 57 -5.68 18.15 -9.71
C ARG A 57 -5.80 18.62 -8.28
N THR A 58 -4.75 19.26 -7.78
CA THR A 58 -4.84 19.97 -6.49
C THR A 58 -5.50 21.33 -6.67
N THR A 59 -6.19 21.80 -5.62
CA THR A 59 -6.90 23.10 -5.68
C THR A 59 -5.95 24.29 -5.80
N ASP A 60 -4.68 24.12 -5.38
CA ASP A 60 -3.62 25.14 -5.52
C ASP A 60 -2.89 25.08 -6.89
N GLY A 61 -3.29 24.16 -7.77
CA GLY A 61 -2.74 24.01 -9.12
C GLY A 61 -1.32 23.46 -9.21
N ARG A 62 -0.72 22.97 -8.12
CA ARG A 62 0.66 22.45 -8.12
C ARG A 62 0.81 21.07 -8.71
N LEU A 63 -0.26 20.29 -8.71
CA LEU A 63 -0.32 18.97 -9.31
C LEU A 63 -1.55 18.87 -10.18
N GLU A 64 -1.36 18.43 -11.42
CA GLU A 64 -2.41 18.09 -12.37
C GLU A 64 -1.98 16.84 -13.15
N VAL A 65 -2.83 15.81 -13.21
CA VAL A 65 -2.50 14.52 -13.80
C VAL A 65 -3.70 13.91 -14.53
N GLU A 66 -3.42 13.35 -15.69
CA GLU A 66 -4.31 12.39 -16.35
C GLU A 66 -4.09 11.01 -15.74
N LEU A 67 -5.16 10.25 -15.55
CA LEU A 67 -5.14 8.90 -15.00
C LEU A 67 -5.43 7.87 -16.10
N ALA A 68 -4.69 6.75 -16.06
CA ALA A 68 -4.90 5.62 -16.95
C ALA A 68 -4.88 4.30 -16.17
N VAL A 69 -5.75 3.38 -16.55
CA VAL A 69 -5.72 2.02 -16.01
C VAL A 69 -4.61 1.25 -16.72
N PRO A 70 -3.62 0.67 -15.99
CA PRO A 70 -2.57 -0.14 -16.57
C PRO A 70 -3.11 -1.35 -17.35
N GLU A 71 -2.39 -1.79 -18.37
CA GLU A 71 -2.75 -2.98 -19.16
C GLU A 71 -2.83 -4.23 -18.28
N ASP A 72 -1.90 -4.40 -17.33
CA ASP A 72 -1.90 -5.50 -16.36
C ASP A 72 -3.16 -5.55 -15.47
N MET A 73 -3.90 -4.46 -15.39
CA MET A 73 -5.19 -4.37 -14.69
C MET A 73 -6.39 -4.42 -15.66
N GLY A 74 -6.17 -4.80 -16.92
CA GLY A 74 -7.21 -4.88 -17.96
C GLY A 74 -7.57 -3.53 -18.57
N GLY A 75 -6.78 -2.49 -18.38
CA GLY A 75 -6.93 -1.19 -19.00
C GLY A 75 -6.32 -1.12 -20.41
N LYS A 76 -6.45 0.04 -21.04
CA LYS A 76 -5.83 0.32 -22.35
C LYS A 76 -4.39 0.85 -22.23
N GLY A 77 -3.89 1.04 -21.00
CA GLY A 77 -2.64 1.74 -20.78
C GLY A 77 -2.70 3.21 -21.21
N GLY A 78 -1.57 3.76 -21.63
CA GLY A 78 -1.44 5.13 -22.12
C GLY A 78 -0.50 5.98 -21.25
N PRO A 79 -0.37 7.29 -21.55
CA PRO A 79 0.60 8.16 -20.87
C PRO A 79 0.16 8.63 -19.47
N GLY A 80 -1.09 8.37 -19.07
CA GLY A 80 -1.61 8.74 -17.76
C GLY A 80 -0.94 7.98 -16.63
N THR A 81 -0.87 8.60 -15.46
CA THR A 81 -0.44 7.94 -14.21
C THR A 81 -1.58 7.12 -13.59
N ASN A 82 -1.33 6.52 -12.42
CA ASN A 82 -2.34 5.77 -11.68
C ASN A 82 -2.19 6.01 -10.17
N PRO A 83 -3.22 5.68 -9.37
CA PRO A 83 -3.17 5.88 -7.92
C PRO A 83 -1.99 5.20 -7.23
N GLU A 84 -1.56 4.03 -7.71
CA GLU A 84 -0.44 3.29 -7.13
C GLU A 84 0.89 4.00 -7.36
N GLN A 85 1.12 4.60 -8.53
CA GLN A 85 2.30 5.42 -8.82
C GLN A 85 2.33 6.69 -7.97
N LEU A 86 1.20 7.37 -7.84
CA LEU A 86 1.07 8.55 -6.98
C LEU A 86 1.33 8.19 -5.52
N PHE A 87 0.81 7.06 -5.05
CA PHE A 87 1.04 6.57 -3.69
C PHE A 87 2.52 6.18 -3.46
N ALA A 88 3.18 5.56 -4.45
CA ALA A 88 4.60 5.23 -4.38
C ALA A 88 5.47 6.49 -4.20
N ILE A 89 5.21 7.54 -4.98
CA ILE A 89 5.93 8.82 -4.86
C ILE A 89 5.64 9.46 -3.50
N ALA A 90 4.37 9.53 -3.11
CA ALA A 90 3.97 10.19 -1.87
C ALA A 90 4.54 9.47 -0.63
N TYR A 91 4.47 8.14 -0.60
CA TYR A 91 5.01 7.37 0.52
C TYR A 91 6.53 7.47 0.58
N GLY A 92 7.22 7.28 -0.56
CA GLY A 92 8.67 7.40 -0.64
C GLY A 92 9.16 8.75 -0.15
N ALA A 93 8.58 9.86 -0.61
CA ALA A 93 8.94 11.20 -0.21
C ALA A 93 8.68 11.46 1.29
N CYS A 94 7.53 11.00 1.81
CA CYS A 94 7.19 11.13 3.22
C CYS A 94 8.15 10.35 4.13
N PHE A 95 8.46 9.10 3.74
CA PHE A 95 9.38 8.24 4.48
C PHE A 95 10.81 8.77 4.45
N GLN A 96 11.30 9.16 3.26
CA GLN A 96 12.62 9.76 3.09
C GLN A 96 12.77 11.03 3.93
N SER A 97 11.78 11.92 3.90
CA SER A 97 11.82 13.15 4.71
C SER A 97 11.93 12.84 6.19
N THR A 98 11.25 11.81 6.68
CA THR A 98 11.34 11.37 8.07
C THR A 98 12.72 10.81 8.40
N MET A 99 13.28 9.96 7.52
CA MET A 99 14.63 9.40 7.69
C MET A 99 15.70 10.49 7.70
N LEU A 100 15.62 11.45 6.77
CA LEU A 100 16.57 12.58 6.69
C LEU A 100 16.52 13.45 7.95
N ALA A 101 15.32 13.73 8.48
CA ALA A 101 15.18 14.49 9.74
C ALA A 101 15.81 13.77 10.92
N ILE A 102 15.69 12.44 11.01
CA ILE A 102 16.34 11.63 12.05
C ILE A 102 17.86 11.66 11.89
N ALA A 103 18.35 11.44 10.66
CA ALA A 103 19.79 11.46 10.34
C ALA A 103 20.42 12.81 10.72
N GLN A 104 19.76 13.92 10.34
CA GLN A 104 20.19 15.26 10.70
C GLN A 104 20.30 15.45 12.22
N GLY A 105 19.32 14.99 12.98
CA GLY A 105 19.33 15.05 14.45
C GLY A 105 20.47 14.24 15.08
N ARG A 106 20.97 13.23 14.38
CA ARG A 106 22.11 12.39 14.79
C ARG A 106 23.44 12.81 14.16
N LYS A 107 23.45 13.85 13.35
CA LYS A 107 24.62 14.34 12.60
C LYS A 107 25.19 13.27 11.64
N LEU A 108 24.32 12.46 11.05
CA LEU A 108 24.65 11.45 10.05
C LEU A 108 24.45 12.04 8.66
N ASP A 109 25.34 11.71 7.73
CA ASP A 109 25.25 12.15 6.34
C ASP A 109 24.37 11.17 5.54
N ALA A 110 23.12 11.56 5.31
CA ALA A 110 22.15 10.85 4.49
C ALA A 110 21.64 11.70 3.32
N GLY A 111 22.33 12.82 2.98
CA GLY A 111 21.88 13.79 1.99
C GLY A 111 21.68 13.20 0.59
N ASP A 112 22.54 12.25 0.20
CA ASP A 112 22.49 11.58 -1.11
C ASP A 112 21.64 10.29 -1.11
N ALA A 113 20.92 10.00 -0.03
CA ALA A 113 20.07 8.82 0.04
C ALA A 113 18.98 8.87 -1.03
N ARG A 114 18.82 7.77 -1.75
CA ARG A 114 17.77 7.57 -2.77
C ARG A 114 16.81 6.48 -2.33
N PHE A 115 15.53 6.68 -2.59
CA PHE A 115 14.49 5.71 -2.30
C PHE A 115 13.86 5.18 -3.59
N THR A 116 13.81 3.85 -3.70
CA THR A 116 12.94 3.17 -4.67
C THR A 116 11.71 2.67 -3.93
N SER A 117 10.55 3.19 -4.30
CA SER A 117 9.27 2.83 -3.70
C SER A 117 8.47 1.99 -4.69
N ARG A 118 8.01 0.82 -4.26
CA ARG A 118 7.15 -0.06 -5.04
C ARG A 118 5.83 -0.23 -4.33
N VAL A 119 4.73 -0.10 -5.07
CA VAL A 119 3.37 -0.36 -4.59
C VAL A 119 2.76 -1.44 -5.48
N ASP A 120 2.41 -2.56 -4.89
CA ASP A 120 1.67 -3.62 -5.56
C ASP A 120 0.20 -3.54 -5.17
N ILE A 121 -0.68 -3.84 -6.13
CA ILE A 121 -2.12 -4.00 -5.92
C ILE A 121 -2.53 -5.41 -6.33
N GLY A 122 -3.43 -6.02 -5.57
CA GLY A 122 -3.94 -7.35 -5.90
C GLY A 122 -5.20 -7.71 -5.13
N PRO A 123 -5.92 -8.78 -5.54
CA PRO A 123 -7.10 -9.25 -4.85
C PRO A 123 -6.74 -9.78 -3.45
N THR A 124 -7.64 -9.58 -2.49
CA THR A 124 -7.51 -10.11 -1.14
C THR A 124 -8.32 -11.38 -0.94
N ALA A 125 -7.94 -12.20 0.05
CA ALA A 125 -8.68 -13.41 0.41
C ALA A 125 -10.11 -13.16 0.90
N HIS A 126 -10.44 -11.91 1.23
CA HIS A 126 -11.77 -11.52 1.74
C HIS A 126 -12.63 -10.79 0.70
N GLY A 127 -12.19 -10.77 -0.56
CA GLY A 127 -12.77 -9.98 -1.64
C GLY A 127 -12.22 -8.54 -1.66
N GLY A 128 -12.37 -7.87 -2.81
CA GLY A 128 -11.78 -6.55 -3.03
C GLY A 128 -10.27 -6.59 -3.30
N PHE A 129 -9.63 -5.43 -3.22
CA PHE A 129 -8.21 -5.26 -3.51
C PHE A 129 -7.46 -4.75 -2.28
N GLY A 130 -6.21 -5.15 -2.16
CA GLY A 130 -5.28 -4.70 -1.13
C GLY A 130 -3.98 -4.21 -1.75
N LEU A 131 -3.17 -3.54 -0.95
CA LEU A 131 -1.87 -3.03 -1.34
C LEU A 131 -0.75 -3.76 -0.56
N ARG A 132 0.44 -3.78 -1.17
CA ARG A 132 1.70 -4.11 -0.53
C ARG A 132 2.72 -3.05 -0.93
N VAL A 133 3.61 -2.66 -0.03
CA VAL A 133 4.63 -1.63 -0.28
C VAL A 133 6.02 -2.17 0.01
N ALA A 134 6.99 -1.83 -0.83
CA ALA A 134 8.40 -2.01 -0.54
C ALA A 134 9.10 -0.66 -0.67
N LEU A 135 9.94 -0.33 0.31
CA LEU A 135 10.80 0.85 0.32
C LEU A 135 12.23 0.39 0.41
N ASP A 136 13.00 0.65 -0.62
CA ASP A 136 14.43 0.34 -0.69
C ASP A 136 15.24 1.64 -0.62
N VAL A 137 16.23 1.69 0.26
CA VAL A 137 17.14 2.82 0.37
C VAL A 137 18.52 2.46 -0.17
N HIS A 138 19.08 3.36 -0.96
CA HIS A 138 20.50 3.43 -1.26
C HIS A 138 21.07 4.67 -0.58
N ALA A 139 21.94 4.51 0.41
CA ALA A 139 22.54 5.59 1.22
C ALA A 139 24.06 5.46 1.22
N PRO A 140 24.76 6.02 0.20
CA PRO A 140 26.18 5.73 -0.07
C PRO A 140 27.13 6.20 1.03
N HIS A 141 26.73 7.16 1.86
CA HIS A 141 27.57 7.73 2.94
C HIS A 141 27.30 7.09 4.29
N LEU A 142 26.38 6.12 4.36
CA LEU A 142 26.04 5.41 5.60
C LEU A 142 26.51 3.96 5.53
N ALA A 143 27.01 3.43 6.65
CA ALA A 143 27.14 1.99 6.78
C ALA A 143 25.77 1.32 6.64
N PRO A 144 25.67 0.16 5.95
CA PRO A 144 24.37 -0.50 5.72
C PRO A 144 23.56 -0.74 7.00
N ALA A 145 24.22 -1.13 8.09
CA ALA A 145 23.56 -1.33 9.38
C ALA A 145 23.01 -0.03 9.98
N GLU A 146 23.67 1.10 9.75
CA GLU A 146 23.20 2.40 10.20
C GLU A 146 22.01 2.88 9.37
N ALA A 147 22.06 2.72 8.04
CA ALA A 147 20.93 2.96 7.16
C ALA A 147 19.71 2.10 7.57
N ALA A 148 19.91 0.82 7.88
CA ALA A 148 18.84 -0.07 8.33
C ALA A 148 18.23 0.38 9.67
N ARG A 149 19.05 0.84 10.62
CA ARG A 149 18.55 1.39 11.90
C ARG A 149 17.74 2.69 11.69
N LEU A 150 18.22 3.57 10.81
CA LEU A 150 17.48 4.78 10.44
C LEU A 150 16.14 4.47 9.77
N MET A 151 16.10 3.49 8.86
CA MET A 151 14.84 3.05 8.25
C MET A 151 13.86 2.49 9.28
N ALA A 152 14.34 1.65 10.20
CA ALA A 152 13.49 1.10 11.26
C ALA A 152 12.89 2.21 12.15
N GLU A 153 13.66 3.25 12.47
CA GLU A 153 13.17 4.39 13.24
C GLU A 153 12.25 5.29 12.43
N ALA A 154 12.57 5.51 11.15
CA ALA A 154 11.70 6.26 10.23
C ALA A 154 10.32 5.60 10.09
N ASP A 155 10.26 4.28 10.01
CA ASP A 155 9.00 3.54 9.97
C ASP A 155 8.10 3.85 11.19
N GLN A 156 8.68 4.01 12.37
CA GLN A 156 7.90 4.32 13.57
C GLN A 156 7.35 5.75 13.62
N ARG A 157 7.93 6.66 12.82
CA ARG A 157 7.63 8.10 12.86
C ARG A 157 6.93 8.62 11.61
N CYS A 158 7.07 7.93 10.49
CA CYS A 158 6.48 8.33 9.21
C CYS A 158 4.96 8.34 9.28
N PRO A 159 4.29 9.45 8.91
CA PRO A 159 2.82 9.52 8.86
C PRO A 159 2.17 8.45 8.00
N TYR A 160 2.75 8.13 6.83
CA TYR A 160 2.23 7.08 5.96
C TYR A 160 2.40 5.69 6.57
N SER A 161 3.55 5.39 7.21
CA SER A 161 3.73 4.13 7.94
C SER A 161 2.72 4.00 9.07
N ASN A 162 2.47 5.08 9.81
CA ASN A 162 1.45 5.07 10.87
C ASN A 162 0.04 4.83 10.32
N ALA A 163 -0.29 5.38 9.16
CA ALA A 163 -1.59 5.19 8.51
C ALA A 163 -1.79 3.78 7.94
N THR A 164 -0.71 3.11 7.55
CA THR A 164 -0.73 1.80 6.88
C THR A 164 -0.45 0.63 7.81
N ARG A 165 0.16 0.87 8.97
CA ARG A 165 0.57 -0.13 9.95
C ARG A 165 -0.58 -1.04 10.38
N GLY A 166 -0.34 -2.36 10.30
CA GLY A 166 -1.33 -3.37 10.65
C GLY A 166 -2.42 -3.60 9.59
N ASN A 167 -2.37 -2.86 8.48
CA ASN A 167 -3.31 -3.00 7.36
C ASN A 167 -2.65 -3.46 6.06
N ILE A 168 -1.47 -2.94 5.74
CA ILE A 168 -0.71 -3.35 4.54
C ILE A 168 0.65 -3.92 4.94
N GLN A 169 1.14 -4.87 4.14
CA GLN A 169 2.50 -5.38 4.28
C GLN A 169 3.49 -4.32 3.79
N ILE A 170 4.42 -3.93 4.66
CA ILE A 170 5.53 -3.03 4.32
C ILE A 170 6.83 -3.82 4.39
N MET A 171 7.65 -3.76 3.33
CA MET A 171 9.01 -4.30 3.29
C MET A 171 10.00 -3.15 3.25
N LEU A 172 10.99 -3.17 4.13
CA LEU A 172 12.07 -2.20 4.19
C LEU A 172 13.39 -2.89 3.85
N THR A 173 14.14 -2.32 2.90
CA THR A 173 15.41 -2.88 2.43
C THR A 173 16.49 -1.80 2.33
N VAL A 174 17.74 -2.21 2.46
CA VAL A 174 18.93 -1.41 2.14
C VAL A 174 19.64 -2.14 1.00
N ASP A 175 19.75 -1.51 -0.16
CA ASP A 175 20.32 -2.10 -1.38
C ASP A 175 19.75 -3.52 -1.66
N GLY A 176 18.43 -3.65 -1.60
CA GLY A 176 17.70 -4.90 -1.82
C GLY A 176 17.76 -5.92 -0.67
N THR A 177 18.52 -5.66 0.39
CA THR A 177 18.62 -6.56 1.56
C THR A 177 17.66 -6.13 2.65
N PRO A 178 16.77 -7.03 3.17
CA PRO A 178 15.88 -6.71 4.28
C PRO A 178 16.62 -6.16 5.50
N ILE A 179 16.11 -5.09 6.10
CA ILE A 179 16.78 -4.38 7.20
C ILE A 179 17.08 -5.30 8.39
N GLU A 180 16.25 -6.29 8.66
CA GLU A 180 16.46 -7.25 9.75
C GLU A 180 17.67 -8.16 9.49
N LYS A 181 17.95 -8.48 8.21
CA LYS A 181 19.13 -9.26 7.83
C LYS A 181 20.40 -8.41 7.90
N VAL A 182 20.32 -7.14 7.46
CA VAL A 182 21.45 -6.20 7.53
C VAL A 182 21.91 -6.03 8.97
N VAL A 183 21.00 -5.78 9.91
CA VAL A 183 21.32 -5.59 11.33
C VAL A 183 21.88 -6.87 11.97
N LYS A 184 21.36 -8.05 11.63
CA LYS A 184 21.89 -9.33 12.15
C LYS A 184 23.31 -9.61 11.68
N ASN A 185 23.63 -9.33 10.43
CA ASN A 185 24.98 -9.52 9.88
C ASN A 185 26.02 -8.61 10.56
N ASP A 186 25.62 -7.38 10.90
CA ASP A 186 26.47 -6.42 11.63
C ASP A 186 26.82 -6.92 13.05
N GLN A 187 25.87 -7.51 13.75
CA GLN A 187 26.06 -8.08 15.09
C GLN A 187 26.91 -9.36 15.12
N GLY A 188 26.95 -10.11 14.02
CA GLY A 188 27.74 -11.33 13.88
C GLY A 188 29.19 -11.08 13.46
N ALA A 189 29.55 -9.85 13.07
CA ALA A 189 30.87 -9.45 12.61
C ALA A 189 31.69 -8.71 13.70
N ALA A 190 31.10 -8.46 14.87
CA ALA A 190 31.71 -7.82 16.04
C ALA A 190 32.13 -8.89 17.07
#